data_b50b3af4bd672fe1d563996a17e1a100
#
_entry.id   b50b3af4bd672fe1d563996a17e1a100
#
_cell.length_a   1.000
_cell.length_b   1.000
_cell.length_c   1.000
_cell.angle_alpha   90.00
_cell.angle_beta   90.00
_cell.angle_gamma   90.00
#
_symmetry.space_group_name_H-M   'P 1'
#
loop_
_entity.id
_entity.type
_entity.pdbx_description
1 polymer ?
#
loop_
_entity_poly.entity_id
_entity_poly.type
_entity_poly.pdbx_seq_one_letter_code
_entity_poly.pdbx_strand_id
1 'polypeptide(L)'
;MHVLAIDTSSAAVTAAVAELSEDGIEVLAQRMTIDARAHAEVLTPSIEAGLRDAGLTVGDLAAVVAGTGPGPFTGLRVGLATAAVLGDTLGIPTYGVPSLDAIAVHLTAGPLLVAGDARRQEVYWARYADNARRAGPDVARPEAVDTSGLAVMAGAGARRYADVLGLPLLDRDYPTALGLVTLAADRVRQGADSEVLTPLYLRRPDAVEPAARKAVLQ
;
A
#
# COMPACT_ATOMS: atom_id res chain seq x y z
N MET A 1 -10.50 -16.58 10.51
CA MET A 1 -9.64 -16.75 9.28
C MET A 1 -8.43 -15.88 9.44
N HIS A 2 -7.20 -16.43 9.21
CA HIS A 2 -5.99 -15.63 9.30
C HIS A 2 -5.61 -15.07 7.91
N VAL A 3 -5.27 -13.80 7.88
CA VAL A 3 -4.95 -13.06 6.65
C VAL A 3 -3.57 -12.43 6.79
N LEU A 4 -2.73 -12.62 5.79
CA LEU A 4 -1.47 -11.90 5.68
C LEU A 4 -1.70 -10.59 4.91
N ALA A 5 -1.38 -9.45 5.50
CA ALA A 5 -1.42 -8.14 4.86
C ALA A 5 0.00 -7.63 4.57
N ILE A 6 0.26 -7.24 3.32
CA ILE A 6 1.56 -6.75 2.86
C ILE A 6 1.39 -5.41 2.16
N ASP A 7 2.24 -4.43 2.47
CA ASP A 7 2.39 -3.22 1.65
C ASP A 7 3.86 -2.82 1.53
N THR A 8 4.28 -2.56 0.30
CA THR A 8 5.62 -2.08 -0.06
C THR A 8 5.56 -0.92 -1.05
N SER A 9 4.43 -0.22 -1.08
CA SER A 9 4.17 0.88 -2.00
C SER A 9 4.85 2.20 -1.62
N SER A 10 5.42 2.29 -0.43
CA SER A 10 6.02 3.50 0.14
C SER A 10 7.43 3.20 0.69
N ALA A 11 7.99 4.13 1.46
CA ALA A 11 9.23 3.86 2.20
C ALA A 11 9.02 2.86 3.35
N ALA A 12 7.78 2.65 3.79
CA ALA A 12 7.46 1.63 4.77
C ALA A 12 7.26 0.28 4.09
N VAL A 13 7.88 -0.75 4.65
CA VAL A 13 7.64 -2.16 4.37
C VAL A 13 6.77 -2.69 5.50
N THR A 14 5.52 -3.00 5.20
CA THR A 14 4.56 -3.52 6.18
C THR A 14 4.27 -4.98 5.89
N ALA A 15 4.36 -5.83 6.92
CA ALA A 15 3.86 -7.19 6.94
C ALA A 15 3.09 -7.40 8.25
N ALA A 16 1.87 -7.90 8.17
CA ALA A 16 1.04 -8.13 9.34
C ALA A 16 0.19 -9.37 9.17
N VAL A 17 -0.08 -10.04 10.28
CA VAL A 17 -1.03 -11.14 10.36
C VAL A 17 -2.25 -10.65 11.14
N ALA A 18 -3.42 -10.82 10.56
CA ALA A 18 -4.68 -10.44 11.19
C ALA A 18 -5.64 -11.61 11.24
N GLU A 19 -6.45 -11.65 12.28
CA GLU A 19 -7.63 -12.50 12.35
C GLU A 19 -8.85 -11.73 11.84
N LEU A 20 -9.56 -12.34 10.90
CA LEU A 20 -10.83 -11.87 10.37
C LEU A 20 -11.93 -12.85 10.84
N SER A 21 -12.83 -12.34 11.67
CA SER A 21 -13.98 -13.06 12.20
C SER A 21 -15.30 -12.38 11.83
N GLU A 22 -16.41 -12.92 12.26
CA GLU A 22 -17.73 -12.28 12.15
C GLU A 22 -17.80 -11.02 13.02
N ASP A 23 -17.11 -11.02 14.16
CA ASP A 23 -17.11 -9.92 15.13
C ASP A 23 -16.22 -8.76 14.73
N GLY A 24 -15.26 -8.97 13.80
CA GLY A 24 -14.36 -7.91 13.36
C GLY A 24 -13.02 -8.36 12.84
N ILE A 25 -12.07 -7.45 12.92
CA ILE A 25 -10.68 -7.63 12.47
C ILE A 25 -9.77 -7.35 13.67
N GLU A 26 -8.91 -8.31 13.99
CA GLU A 26 -7.84 -8.16 14.98
C GLU A 26 -6.48 -8.30 14.32
N VAL A 27 -5.59 -7.34 14.50
CA VAL A 27 -4.20 -7.43 14.05
C VAL A 27 -3.39 -8.16 15.11
N LEU A 28 -3.09 -9.44 14.88
CA LEU A 28 -2.39 -10.33 15.81
C LEU A 28 -0.91 -9.96 15.93
N ALA A 29 -0.29 -9.63 14.81
CA ALA A 29 1.11 -9.21 14.76
C ALA A 29 1.34 -8.28 13.57
N GLN A 30 2.21 -7.27 13.76
CA GLN A 30 2.62 -6.36 12.69
C GLN A 30 4.10 -6.05 12.80
N ARG A 31 4.77 -6.03 11.65
CA ARG A 31 6.11 -5.52 11.46
C ARG A 31 6.06 -4.40 10.43
N MET A 32 6.68 -3.27 10.79
CA MET A 32 6.84 -2.14 9.89
C MET A 32 8.28 -1.65 9.97
N THR A 33 8.95 -1.61 8.84
CA THR A 33 10.30 -1.06 8.70
C THR A 33 10.25 0.10 7.71
N ILE A 34 10.78 1.25 8.09
CA ILE A 34 10.82 2.43 7.22
C ILE A 34 12.22 2.50 6.60
N ASP A 35 12.38 1.89 5.43
CA ASP A 35 13.60 1.95 4.62
C ASP A 35 13.26 1.77 3.14
N ALA A 36 13.36 2.85 2.38
CA ALA A 36 13.03 2.87 0.96
C ALA A 36 13.96 2.02 0.06
N ARG A 37 15.00 1.41 0.61
CA ARG A 37 15.99 0.59 -0.13
C ARG A 37 15.95 -0.89 0.24
N ALA A 38 15.40 -1.23 1.39
CA ALA A 38 15.48 -2.55 1.98
C ALA A 38 14.25 -3.45 1.71
N HIS A 39 13.32 -3.07 0.82
CA HIS A 39 12.05 -3.79 0.62
C HIS A 39 12.25 -5.29 0.41
N ALA A 40 13.15 -5.69 -0.48
CA ALA A 40 13.38 -7.10 -0.79
C ALA A 40 14.08 -7.85 0.36
N GLU A 41 14.90 -7.16 1.15
CA GLU A 41 15.69 -7.76 2.23
C GLU A 41 14.86 -7.96 3.50
N VAL A 42 13.89 -7.05 3.78
CA VAL A 42 13.16 -7.06 5.05
C VAL A 42 11.77 -7.69 4.96
N LEU A 43 11.15 -7.79 3.78
CA LEU A 43 9.76 -8.25 3.68
C LEU A 43 9.59 -9.70 4.15
N THR A 44 10.37 -10.66 3.62
CA THR A 44 10.27 -12.06 4.00
C THR A 44 10.59 -12.28 5.49
N PRO A 45 11.70 -11.75 6.06
CA PRO A 45 11.93 -11.81 7.49
C PRO A 45 10.80 -11.20 8.34
N SER A 46 10.16 -10.12 7.84
CA SER A 46 9.03 -9.50 8.54
C SER A 46 7.78 -10.38 8.54
N ILE A 47 7.50 -11.08 7.44
CA ILE A 47 6.41 -12.06 7.36
C ILE A 47 6.65 -13.21 8.33
N GLU A 48 7.85 -13.80 8.31
CA GLU A 48 8.22 -14.90 9.20
C GLU A 48 8.13 -14.50 10.69
N ALA A 49 8.63 -13.30 11.02
CA ALA A 49 8.55 -12.78 12.38
C ALA A 49 7.10 -12.52 12.80
N GLY A 50 6.28 -11.94 11.92
CA GLY A 50 4.86 -11.70 12.19
C GLY A 50 4.08 -12.99 12.44
N LEU A 51 4.29 -14.02 11.63
CA LEU A 51 3.67 -15.33 11.83
C LEU A 51 4.09 -15.97 13.16
N ARG A 52 5.40 -15.94 13.46
CA ARG A 52 5.93 -16.46 14.73
C ARG A 52 5.34 -15.75 15.93
N ASP A 53 5.24 -14.42 15.91
CA ASP A 53 4.67 -13.62 16.99
C ASP A 53 3.16 -13.89 17.19
N ALA A 54 2.46 -14.19 16.10
CA ALA A 54 1.05 -14.61 16.12
C ALA A 54 0.87 -16.07 16.52
N GLY A 55 1.95 -16.86 16.68
CA GLY A 55 1.88 -18.29 16.97
C GLY A 55 1.36 -19.13 15.79
N LEU A 56 1.52 -18.65 14.57
CA LEU A 56 0.99 -19.24 13.34
C LEU A 56 2.11 -19.67 12.38
N THR A 57 1.74 -20.50 11.43
CA THR A 57 2.56 -20.90 10.29
C THR A 57 1.95 -20.37 8.99
N VAL A 58 2.67 -20.44 7.88
CA VAL A 58 2.15 -20.05 6.57
C VAL A 58 0.93 -20.90 6.15
N GLY A 59 0.84 -22.15 6.62
CA GLY A 59 -0.28 -23.05 6.34
C GLY A 59 -1.59 -22.68 7.04
N ASP A 60 -1.55 -21.79 8.03
CA ASP A 60 -2.72 -21.31 8.76
C ASP A 60 -3.39 -20.11 8.06
N LEU A 61 -2.75 -19.59 7.00
CA LEU A 61 -3.26 -18.43 6.24
C LEU A 61 -4.41 -18.85 5.31
N ALA A 62 -5.46 -18.05 5.29
CA ALA A 62 -6.62 -18.22 4.42
C ALA A 62 -6.60 -17.28 3.20
N ALA A 63 -5.86 -16.19 3.26
CA ALA A 63 -5.72 -15.23 2.15
C ALA A 63 -4.48 -14.35 2.32
N VAL A 64 -4.04 -13.73 1.21
CA VAL A 64 -3.05 -12.66 1.21
C VAL A 64 -3.68 -11.38 0.67
N VAL A 65 -3.54 -10.27 1.40
CA VAL A 65 -3.95 -8.93 0.99
C VAL A 65 -2.71 -8.09 0.71
N ALA A 66 -2.63 -7.53 -0.49
CA ALA A 66 -1.46 -6.75 -0.90
C ALA A 66 -1.84 -5.33 -1.32
N GLY A 67 -1.07 -4.36 -0.86
CA GLY A 67 -1.16 -2.98 -1.33
C GLY A 67 -0.72 -2.86 -2.78
N THR A 68 -1.60 -2.35 -3.64
CA THR A 68 -1.34 -2.20 -5.09
C THR A 68 -0.75 -0.85 -5.46
N GLY A 69 -0.43 -0.01 -4.48
CA GLY A 69 0.08 1.33 -4.69
C GLY A 69 -1.03 2.40 -4.75
N PRO A 70 -0.72 3.57 -5.31
CA PRO A 70 0.47 3.91 -6.11
C PRO A 70 1.77 3.96 -5.29
N GLY A 71 2.89 3.73 -5.98
CA GLY A 71 4.20 3.71 -5.33
C GLY A 71 5.38 3.56 -6.30
N PRO A 72 6.62 3.65 -5.79
CA PRO A 72 7.83 3.41 -6.57
C PRO A 72 7.85 2.01 -7.16
N PHE A 73 8.18 1.92 -8.44
CA PHE A 73 8.12 0.72 -9.27
C PHE A 73 8.77 -0.53 -8.63
N THR A 74 10.01 -0.39 -8.13
CA THR A 74 10.76 -1.52 -7.57
C THR A 74 10.15 -2.01 -6.26
N GLY A 75 9.88 -1.09 -5.32
CA GLY A 75 9.29 -1.45 -4.02
C GLY A 75 7.94 -2.13 -4.19
N LEU A 76 7.05 -1.52 -4.97
CA LEU A 76 5.70 -2.04 -5.21
C LEU A 76 5.72 -3.48 -5.75
N ARG A 77 6.63 -3.79 -6.67
CA ARG A 77 6.75 -5.14 -7.23
C ARG A 77 7.19 -6.20 -6.22
N VAL A 78 8.01 -5.83 -5.24
CA VAL A 78 8.47 -6.78 -4.20
C VAL A 78 7.26 -7.33 -3.45
N GLY A 79 6.37 -6.48 -2.95
CA GLY A 79 5.17 -6.92 -2.21
C GLY A 79 4.21 -7.71 -3.08
N LEU A 80 3.90 -7.21 -4.29
CA LEU A 80 2.95 -7.87 -5.19
C LEU A 80 3.44 -9.24 -5.67
N ALA A 81 4.74 -9.36 -6.00
CA ALA A 81 5.33 -10.65 -6.39
C ALA A 81 5.36 -11.63 -5.21
N THR A 82 5.71 -11.17 -4.01
CA THR A 82 5.68 -12.00 -2.81
C THR A 82 4.26 -12.50 -2.51
N ALA A 83 3.26 -11.62 -2.59
CA ALA A 83 1.87 -12.00 -2.37
C ALA A 83 1.38 -13.03 -3.41
N ALA A 84 1.67 -12.81 -4.68
CA ALA A 84 1.30 -13.73 -5.75
C ALA A 84 1.94 -15.11 -5.57
N VAL A 85 3.25 -15.17 -5.30
CA VAL A 85 3.97 -16.44 -5.06
C VAL A 85 3.43 -17.16 -3.84
N LEU A 86 3.13 -16.46 -2.75
CA LEU A 86 2.52 -17.08 -1.57
C LEU A 86 1.12 -17.63 -1.88
N GLY A 87 0.28 -16.84 -2.58
CA GLY A 87 -1.04 -17.29 -2.99
C GLY A 87 -1.00 -18.57 -3.83
N ASP A 88 -0.14 -18.58 -4.87
CA ASP A 88 0.03 -19.75 -5.75
C ASP A 88 0.58 -20.97 -4.99
N THR A 89 1.59 -20.75 -4.14
CA THR A 89 2.26 -21.87 -3.41
C THR A 89 1.34 -22.51 -2.38
N LEU A 90 0.54 -21.70 -1.68
CA LEU A 90 -0.36 -22.16 -0.63
C LEU A 90 -1.75 -22.52 -1.15
N GLY A 91 -2.07 -22.21 -2.40
CA GLY A 91 -3.40 -22.43 -2.97
C GLY A 91 -4.48 -21.54 -2.31
N ILE A 92 -4.11 -20.33 -1.86
CA ILE A 92 -5.01 -19.37 -1.21
C ILE A 92 -5.21 -18.13 -2.06
N PRO A 93 -6.37 -17.45 -1.96
CA PRO A 93 -6.65 -16.27 -2.77
C PRO A 93 -5.78 -15.07 -2.37
N THR A 94 -5.53 -14.21 -3.36
CA THR A 94 -4.86 -12.91 -3.20
C THR A 94 -5.81 -11.78 -3.54
N TYR A 95 -5.77 -10.70 -2.76
CA TYR A 95 -6.62 -9.51 -2.96
C TYR A 95 -5.80 -8.24 -2.98
N GLY A 96 -6.02 -7.41 -4.00
CA GLY A 96 -5.38 -6.12 -4.15
C GLY A 96 -6.14 -5.00 -3.44
N VAL A 97 -5.42 -4.10 -2.77
CA VAL A 97 -5.98 -2.92 -2.11
C VAL A 97 -5.17 -1.68 -2.49
N PRO A 98 -5.79 -0.60 -3.00
CA PRO A 98 -5.09 0.65 -3.23
C PRO A 98 -4.50 1.19 -1.93
N SER A 99 -3.20 1.44 -1.92
CA SER A 99 -2.47 1.77 -0.68
C SER A 99 -2.90 3.11 -0.07
N LEU A 100 -3.29 4.10 -0.91
CA LEU A 100 -3.83 5.36 -0.39
C LEU A 100 -5.19 5.16 0.29
N ASP A 101 -6.01 4.22 -0.19
CA ASP A 101 -7.30 3.90 0.43
C ASP A 101 -7.08 3.28 1.82
N ALA A 102 -6.04 2.45 1.98
CA ALA A 102 -5.67 1.86 3.27
C ALA A 102 -5.10 2.89 4.27
N ILE A 103 -4.62 4.05 3.80
CA ILE A 103 -4.32 5.19 4.67
C ILE A 103 -5.62 5.89 5.08
N ALA A 104 -6.55 6.11 4.14
CA ALA A 104 -7.76 6.89 4.34
C ALA A 104 -8.78 6.21 5.26
N VAL A 105 -8.94 4.90 5.11
CA VAL A 105 -9.94 4.14 5.86
C VAL A 105 -9.77 4.30 7.38
N HIS A 106 -10.87 4.47 8.09
CA HIS A 106 -10.94 4.80 9.53
C HIS A 106 -10.46 6.23 9.90
N LEU A 107 -10.18 7.11 8.94
CA LEU A 107 -9.98 8.54 9.19
C LEU A 107 -11.29 9.30 8.95
N THR A 108 -11.97 9.69 10.03
CA THR A 108 -13.34 10.25 9.99
C THR A 108 -13.38 11.76 10.25
N ALA A 109 -12.25 12.46 10.12
CA ALA A 109 -12.14 13.88 10.45
C ALA A 109 -12.72 14.84 9.39
N GLY A 110 -13.54 14.36 8.44
CA GLY A 110 -14.14 15.13 7.36
C GLY A 110 -13.49 14.86 5.99
N PRO A 111 -13.72 15.73 4.99
CA PRO A 111 -13.08 15.58 3.68
C PRO A 111 -11.57 15.59 3.80
N LEU A 112 -10.93 14.54 3.25
CA LEU A 112 -9.54 14.19 3.50
C LEU A 112 -8.72 14.18 2.20
N LEU A 113 -7.52 14.74 2.24
CA LEU A 113 -6.46 14.48 1.28
C LEU A 113 -5.53 13.37 1.81
N VAL A 114 -5.32 12.33 1.05
CA VAL A 114 -4.19 11.43 1.29
C VAL A 114 -3.12 11.70 0.25
N ALA A 115 -1.87 11.94 0.71
CA ALA A 115 -0.75 12.18 -0.17
C ALA A 115 0.46 11.34 0.25
N GLY A 116 0.87 10.43 -0.64
CA GLY A 116 2.12 9.65 -0.55
C GLY A 116 3.29 10.37 -1.22
N ASP A 117 4.53 10.10 -0.81
CA ASP A 117 5.72 10.66 -1.47
C ASP A 117 5.97 9.97 -2.83
N ALA A 118 5.84 10.71 -3.93
CA ALA A 118 6.10 10.20 -5.27
C ALA A 118 7.54 10.46 -5.74
N ARG A 119 8.43 10.94 -4.86
CA ARG A 119 9.78 11.44 -5.19
C ARG A 119 9.74 12.62 -6.18
N ARG A 120 10.90 13.17 -6.56
CA ARG A 120 11.05 14.27 -7.55
C ARG A 120 10.15 15.47 -7.28
N GLN A 121 9.92 15.79 -6.00
CA GLN A 121 9.04 16.89 -5.57
C GLN A 121 7.58 16.71 -6.04
N GLU A 122 7.09 15.49 -6.12
CA GLU A 122 5.71 15.14 -6.44
C GLU A 122 5.09 14.27 -5.34
N VAL A 123 3.76 14.24 -5.33
CA VAL A 123 2.97 13.39 -4.44
C VAL A 123 2.02 12.51 -5.24
N TYR A 124 1.84 11.26 -4.81
CA TYR A 124 0.67 10.47 -5.16
C TYR A 124 -0.47 10.93 -4.28
N TRP A 125 -1.58 11.34 -4.86
CA TRP A 125 -2.67 11.90 -4.07
C TRP A 125 -4.03 11.30 -4.43
N ALA A 126 -4.92 11.31 -3.44
CA ALA A 126 -6.33 11.01 -3.62
C ALA A 126 -7.18 11.80 -2.61
N ARG A 127 -8.40 12.13 -2.99
CA ARG A 127 -9.36 12.87 -2.16
C ARG A 127 -10.47 11.94 -1.71
N TYR A 128 -10.87 12.07 -0.45
CA TYR A 128 -11.89 11.23 0.18
C TYR A 128 -12.94 12.09 0.87
N ALA A 129 -14.18 11.64 0.84
CA ALA A 129 -15.27 12.17 1.63
C ALA A 129 -16.28 11.04 1.89
N ASP A 130 -16.95 11.04 3.03
CA ASP A 130 -17.94 10.04 3.42
C ASP A 130 -17.41 8.60 3.28
N ASN A 131 -16.18 8.37 3.75
CA ASN A 131 -15.44 7.10 3.68
C ASN A 131 -15.25 6.52 2.26
N ALA A 132 -15.42 7.35 1.22
CA ALA A 132 -15.23 6.94 -0.16
C ALA A 132 -14.23 7.86 -0.88
N ARG A 133 -13.44 7.28 -1.79
CA ARG A 133 -12.58 8.04 -2.68
C ARG A 133 -13.43 8.82 -3.68
N ARG A 134 -13.18 10.13 -3.79
CA ARG A 134 -13.92 11.06 -4.66
C ARG A 134 -13.10 11.47 -5.88
N ALA A 135 -11.76 11.49 -5.76
CA ALA A 135 -10.86 11.80 -6.88
C ALA A 135 -9.50 11.11 -6.69
N GLY A 136 -8.78 10.90 -7.77
CA GLY A 136 -7.52 10.16 -7.81
C GLY A 136 -7.71 8.64 -7.84
N PRO A 137 -6.65 7.84 -7.62
CA PRO A 137 -5.30 8.33 -7.35
C PRO A 137 -4.63 8.92 -8.59
N ASP A 138 -3.81 9.95 -8.39
CA ASP A 138 -3.04 10.59 -9.44
C ASP A 138 -1.69 11.06 -8.88
N VAL A 139 -0.82 11.60 -9.72
CA VAL A 139 0.48 12.15 -9.36
C VAL A 139 0.58 13.60 -9.80
N ALA A 140 1.02 14.48 -8.88
CA ALA A 140 1.18 15.89 -9.17
C ALA A 140 2.26 16.52 -8.28
N ARG A 141 2.72 17.73 -8.63
CA ARG A 141 3.44 18.58 -7.68
C ARG A 141 2.49 19.04 -6.58
N PRO A 142 2.96 19.20 -5.33
CA PRO A 142 2.10 19.62 -4.22
C PRO A 142 1.30 20.89 -4.50
N GLU A 143 1.90 21.87 -5.20
CA GLU A 143 1.27 23.15 -5.55
C GLU A 143 0.11 23.00 -6.55
N ALA A 144 0.07 21.89 -7.29
CA ALA A 144 -0.97 21.61 -8.28
C ALA A 144 -2.10 20.73 -7.71
N VAL A 145 -1.99 20.28 -6.47
CA VAL A 145 -3.06 19.50 -5.82
C VAL A 145 -4.14 20.44 -5.32
N ASP A 146 -5.36 20.27 -5.83
CA ASP A 146 -6.50 21.03 -5.34
C ASP A 146 -6.91 20.59 -3.94
N THR A 147 -6.70 21.49 -2.95
CA THR A 147 -7.06 21.27 -1.54
C THR A 147 -8.39 21.93 -1.16
N SER A 148 -9.10 22.53 -2.09
CA SER A 148 -10.36 23.22 -1.82
C SER A 148 -11.44 22.27 -1.27
N GLY A 149 -12.11 22.71 -0.21
CA GLY A 149 -13.17 21.93 0.43
C GLY A 149 -12.69 20.73 1.25
N LEU A 150 -11.36 20.55 1.42
CA LEU A 150 -10.80 19.54 2.29
C LEU A 150 -10.56 20.09 3.70
N ALA A 151 -10.72 19.23 4.71
CA ALA A 151 -10.61 19.59 6.12
C ALA A 151 -9.25 19.19 6.71
N VAL A 152 -8.70 18.08 6.27
CA VAL A 152 -7.48 17.48 6.84
C VAL A 152 -6.69 16.76 5.76
N MET A 153 -5.44 16.38 6.09
CA MET A 153 -4.62 15.58 5.23
C MET A 153 -3.88 14.47 6.00
N ALA A 154 -3.46 13.41 5.30
CA ALA A 154 -2.66 12.30 5.82
C ALA A 154 -1.68 11.81 4.77
N GLY A 155 -0.67 11.04 5.21
CA GLY A 155 0.32 10.42 4.34
C GLY A 155 1.70 11.08 4.43
N ALA A 156 2.75 10.30 4.12
CA ALA A 156 4.13 10.77 4.20
C ALA A 156 4.42 11.95 3.24
N GLY A 157 3.77 11.99 2.08
CA GLY A 157 3.83 13.14 1.16
C GLY A 157 3.12 14.35 1.72
N ALA A 158 1.96 14.18 2.38
CA ALA A 158 1.26 15.26 3.05
C ALA A 158 2.12 15.87 4.18
N ARG A 159 2.78 15.02 4.99
CA ARG A 159 3.72 15.47 6.04
C ARG A 159 4.89 16.24 5.44
N ARG A 160 5.47 15.72 4.38
CA ARG A 160 6.66 16.31 3.73
C ARG A 160 6.38 17.70 3.14
N TYR A 161 5.18 17.91 2.62
CA TYR A 161 4.78 19.14 1.93
C TYR A 161 3.66 19.88 2.66
N ALA A 162 3.62 19.76 4.00
CA ALA A 162 2.56 20.32 4.82
C ALA A 162 2.37 21.83 4.63
N ASP A 163 3.50 22.57 4.54
CA ASP A 163 3.47 24.03 4.34
C ASP A 163 2.86 24.45 2.99
N VAL A 164 2.99 23.60 1.96
CA VAL A 164 2.46 23.86 0.62
C VAL A 164 0.99 23.46 0.53
N LEU A 165 0.62 22.32 1.08
CA LEU A 165 -0.74 21.79 1.04
C LEU A 165 -1.68 22.52 1.99
N GLY A 166 -1.18 23.11 3.08
CA GLY A 166 -1.88 24.04 3.95
C GLY A 166 -3.07 23.49 4.74
N LEU A 167 -3.14 22.16 4.93
CA LEU A 167 -4.21 21.50 5.69
C LEU A 167 -3.69 20.96 7.04
N PRO A 168 -4.54 20.83 8.05
CA PRO A 168 -4.21 20.10 9.29
C PRO A 168 -3.79 18.67 8.99
N LEU A 169 -2.63 18.25 9.52
CA LEU A 169 -2.04 16.92 9.28
C LEU A 169 -2.52 15.93 10.35
N LEU A 170 -3.04 14.80 9.92
CA LEU A 170 -3.31 13.64 10.76
C LEU A 170 -2.05 12.77 10.88
N ASP A 171 -1.87 12.13 12.04
CA ASP A 171 -0.71 11.27 12.31
C ASP A 171 -0.89 9.86 11.71
N ARG A 172 -0.89 9.80 10.37
CA ARG A 172 -0.93 8.56 9.60
C ARG A 172 -0.18 8.73 8.29
N ASP A 173 1.06 8.23 8.25
CA ASP A 173 1.96 8.41 7.11
C ASP A 173 1.86 7.29 6.07
N TYR A 174 1.53 6.06 6.51
CA TYR A 174 1.63 4.86 5.69
C TYR A 174 0.35 4.01 5.77
N PRO A 175 0.13 3.10 4.77
CA PRO A 175 -0.94 2.12 4.84
C PRO A 175 -0.88 1.31 6.12
N THR A 176 -2.01 1.14 6.78
CA THR A 176 -2.10 0.31 7.99
C THR A 176 -2.51 -1.11 7.64
N ALA A 177 -2.06 -2.09 8.42
CA ALA A 177 -2.50 -3.48 8.30
C ALA A 177 -4.02 -3.59 8.43
N LEU A 178 -4.58 -2.93 9.45
CA LEU A 178 -6.04 -2.87 9.66
C LEU A 178 -6.74 -2.29 8.42
N GLY A 179 -6.22 -1.22 7.83
CA GLY A 179 -6.80 -0.60 6.64
C GLY A 179 -6.79 -1.53 5.42
N LEU A 180 -5.67 -2.23 5.18
CA LEU A 180 -5.57 -3.21 4.11
C LEU A 180 -6.59 -4.34 4.27
N VAL A 181 -6.66 -4.94 5.48
CA VAL A 181 -7.58 -6.06 5.74
C VAL A 181 -9.03 -5.59 5.71
N THR A 182 -9.36 -4.42 6.26
CA THR A 182 -10.72 -3.85 6.21
C THR A 182 -11.24 -3.74 4.78
N LEU A 183 -10.42 -3.21 3.86
CA LEU A 183 -10.81 -3.02 2.47
C LEU A 183 -10.92 -4.31 1.66
N ALA A 184 -10.33 -5.40 2.14
CA ALA A 184 -10.44 -6.73 1.54
C ALA A 184 -11.46 -7.64 2.26
N ALA A 185 -11.94 -7.26 3.44
CA ALA A 185 -12.65 -8.15 4.38
C ALA A 185 -13.84 -8.88 3.76
N ASP A 186 -14.69 -8.18 3.02
CA ASP A 186 -15.87 -8.78 2.42
C ASP A 186 -15.51 -9.83 1.35
N ARG A 187 -14.48 -9.57 0.54
CA ARG A 187 -13.96 -10.51 -0.46
C ARG A 187 -13.38 -11.76 0.22
N VAL A 188 -12.61 -11.57 1.28
CA VAL A 188 -12.06 -12.69 2.09
C VAL A 188 -13.17 -13.53 2.72
N ARG A 189 -14.15 -12.88 3.36
CA ARG A 189 -15.28 -13.59 4.01
C ARG A 189 -16.13 -14.39 3.02
N GLN A 190 -16.32 -13.86 1.82
CA GLN A 190 -17.08 -14.50 0.76
C GLN A 190 -16.31 -15.60 0.02
N GLY A 191 -15.00 -15.76 0.33
CA GLY A 191 -14.14 -16.67 -0.43
C GLY A 191 -14.10 -16.33 -1.91
N ALA A 192 -14.07 -15.02 -2.24
CA ALA A 192 -14.05 -14.56 -3.63
C ALA A 192 -12.82 -15.11 -4.36
N ASP A 193 -12.92 -15.23 -5.68
CA ASP A 193 -11.82 -15.68 -6.52
C ASP A 193 -10.58 -14.79 -6.34
N SER A 194 -9.40 -15.41 -6.48
CA SER A 194 -8.12 -14.70 -6.41
C SER A 194 -8.03 -13.61 -7.48
N GLU A 195 -7.51 -12.45 -7.10
CA GLU A 195 -7.35 -11.33 -8.00
C GLU A 195 -5.95 -11.28 -8.61
N VAL A 196 -5.87 -10.86 -9.87
CA VAL A 196 -4.60 -10.45 -10.47
C VAL A 196 -4.15 -9.16 -9.80
N LEU A 197 -3.02 -9.21 -9.06
CA LEU A 197 -2.47 -8.08 -8.34
C LEU A 197 -1.87 -7.06 -9.32
N THR A 198 -2.71 -6.18 -9.85
CA THR A 198 -2.29 -5.17 -10.83
C THR A 198 -1.74 -3.92 -10.13
N PRO A 199 -0.45 -3.59 -10.32
CA PRO A 199 0.14 -2.41 -9.71
C PRO A 199 -0.40 -1.11 -10.29
N LEU A 200 -0.68 -0.12 -9.46
CA LEU A 200 -1.09 1.23 -9.85
C LEU A 200 0.14 2.08 -10.24
N TYR A 201 0.60 1.93 -11.46
CA TYR A 201 1.69 2.72 -12.01
C TYR A 201 1.18 4.06 -12.55
N LEU A 202 1.20 5.10 -11.72
CA LEU A 202 0.79 6.47 -12.13
C LEU A 202 1.92 7.24 -12.79
N ARG A 203 3.15 6.72 -12.73
CA ARG A 203 4.32 7.31 -13.38
C ARG A 203 4.89 6.34 -14.39
N ARG A 204 5.27 6.85 -15.57
CA ARG A 204 6.00 6.06 -16.57
C ARG A 204 7.39 5.70 -16.01
N PRO A 205 7.91 4.50 -16.28
CA PRO A 205 9.28 4.14 -15.96
C PRO A 205 10.27 5.16 -16.55
N ASP A 206 11.33 5.49 -15.82
CA ASP A 206 12.39 6.39 -16.28
C ASP A 206 13.35 5.75 -17.32
N ALA A 207 12.96 4.62 -17.90
CA ALA A 207 13.74 3.96 -18.93
C ALA A 207 13.77 4.83 -20.19
N VAL A 208 14.87 5.53 -20.39
CA VAL A 208 15.21 6.13 -21.68
C VAL A 208 15.61 4.98 -22.60
N GLU A 209 14.97 4.86 -23.78
CA GLU A 209 15.46 3.93 -24.80
C GLU A 209 16.98 4.18 -25.01
N PRO A 210 17.83 3.13 -25.01
CA PRO A 210 19.24 3.31 -25.26
C PRO A 210 19.37 4.00 -26.63
N ALA A 211 20.01 5.15 -26.66
CA ALA A 211 20.40 5.77 -27.90
C ALA A 211 21.12 4.72 -28.76
N ALA A 212 20.74 4.62 -30.04
CA ALA A 212 21.13 3.60 -31.00
C ALA A 212 22.50 2.96 -30.72
N ARG A 213 22.55 1.61 -30.63
CA ARG A 213 23.78 0.85 -30.44
C ARG A 213 24.90 1.45 -31.30
N LYS A 214 25.99 1.88 -30.68
CA LYS A 214 27.22 2.19 -31.42
C LYS A 214 27.54 0.97 -32.26
N ALA A 215 27.64 1.16 -33.58
CA ALA A 215 28.12 0.12 -34.48
C ALA A 215 29.46 -0.39 -33.95
N VAL A 216 29.52 -1.67 -33.67
CA VAL A 216 30.78 -2.34 -33.37
C VAL A 216 31.55 -2.34 -34.68
N LEU A 217 32.61 -1.53 -34.78
CA LEU A 217 33.57 -1.59 -35.87
C LEU A 217 34.16 -3.00 -35.88
N GLN A 218 33.98 -3.71 -37.01
CA GLN A 218 34.67 -4.95 -37.32
C GLN A 218 36.16 -4.66 -37.56
#